data_016c0c20b9446f39fa9ad6bcb5963311
#
_entry.id   016c0c20b9446f39fa9ad6bcb5963311
#
_cell.length_a   1.000
_cell.length_b   1.000
_cell.length_c   1.000
_cell.angle_alpha   90.00
_cell.angle_beta   90.00
_cell.angle_gamma   90.00
#
_symmetry.space_group_name_H-M   'P 1'
#
loop_
_entity.id
_entity.type
_entity.pdbx_description
1 polymer ?
#
loop_
_entity_poly.entity_id
_entity_poly.type
_entity_poly.pdbx_seq_one_letter_code
_entity_poly.pdbx_strand_id
1 'polypeptide(L)'
;MSSNNFPRCFLKQKEEKEILQGFSWAFDNEILYFKHRPNEKSEWKKEDFEKCTIPNGSAVELYTNAGGFLGTGILNRNSKISVRLISNDHADVVFSDIENFWLQKVEDAFFIRKVNFSKKDSYRLIFGEADLIPGLICDLFCDVEGKIYLVVQFLSMSCDVFRTEILNALLKIIKPDFIFERSDNSVREKEGLPLVAGWLNLEDSDFSVASEDDEKYFGKDNVIIEENGLKLLLDITNGQKTGYFLDQKFNRAEIKKYCKGKKVLDTFTHTGAFGLNAFAAGAKEVISVDISEDAVEIVKENIKLNNATKTNRAVCADVFDLLKKYESMNEKFDVIILDPPAF
;
A
#
# COMPACT_ATOMS: atom_id res chain seq x y z
N MET A 1 7.73 -25.78 -18.59
CA MET A 1 7.46 -25.24 -19.95
C MET A 1 8.82 -25.01 -20.59
N SER A 2 9.05 -25.33 -21.88
CA SER A 2 10.38 -25.12 -22.47
C SER A 2 10.64 -23.62 -22.64
N SER A 3 11.87 -23.18 -22.42
CA SER A 3 12.40 -21.82 -22.35
C SER A 3 12.12 -20.87 -23.53
N ASN A 4 11.29 -21.25 -24.48
CA ASN A 4 11.14 -20.55 -25.76
C ASN A 4 9.70 -20.12 -26.11
N ASN A 5 8.77 -20.12 -25.15
CA ASN A 5 7.34 -19.98 -25.49
C ASN A 5 6.66 -18.70 -24.99
N PHE A 6 7.33 -17.90 -24.17
CA PHE A 6 6.75 -16.67 -23.65
C PHE A 6 6.68 -15.60 -24.73
N PRO A 7 5.56 -14.84 -24.81
CA PRO A 7 5.45 -13.68 -25.67
C PRO A 7 6.55 -12.65 -25.40
N ARG A 8 6.99 -11.97 -26.44
CA ARG A 8 8.03 -10.94 -26.38
C ARG A 8 7.45 -9.59 -26.73
N CYS A 9 7.71 -8.62 -25.90
CA CYS A 9 7.34 -7.22 -26.07
C CYS A 9 8.59 -6.42 -26.44
N PHE A 10 8.57 -5.68 -27.54
CA PHE A 10 9.70 -4.89 -28.00
C PHE A 10 9.40 -3.40 -27.85
N LEU A 11 10.29 -2.66 -27.20
CA LEU A 11 10.21 -1.24 -27.04
C LEU A 11 10.60 -0.48 -28.32
N LYS A 12 10.14 0.76 -28.44
CA LYS A 12 10.65 1.72 -29.42
C LYS A 12 12.10 2.08 -29.09
N GLN A 13 12.80 2.64 -30.05
CA GLN A 13 14.19 3.02 -29.88
C GLN A 13 14.37 4.07 -28.78
N LYS A 14 15.29 3.82 -27.85
CA LYS A 14 15.67 4.66 -26.72
C LYS A 14 14.69 4.68 -25.53
N GLU A 15 13.58 3.95 -25.59
CA GLU A 15 12.63 3.87 -24.47
C GLU A 15 13.10 2.90 -23.36
N GLU A 16 14.18 2.15 -23.59
CA GLU A 16 14.79 1.27 -22.58
C GLU A 16 15.56 1.99 -21.47
N LYS A 17 15.79 3.29 -21.57
CA LYS A 17 16.72 4.02 -20.70
C LYS A 17 16.30 4.03 -19.22
N GLU A 18 15.04 4.29 -18.94
CA GLU A 18 14.52 4.33 -17.57
C GLU A 18 14.50 2.93 -16.95
N ILE A 19 14.16 1.91 -17.75
CA ILE A 19 14.16 0.51 -17.31
C ILE A 19 15.58 0.06 -16.94
N LEU A 20 16.58 0.41 -17.73
CA LEU A 20 17.99 0.13 -17.44
C LEU A 20 18.49 0.86 -16.16
N GLN A 21 17.79 1.91 -15.71
CA GLN A 21 18.06 2.61 -14.45
C GLN A 21 17.27 2.02 -13.27
N GLY A 22 16.50 0.94 -13.48
CA GLY A 22 15.72 0.26 -12.43
C GLY A 22 14.24 0.62 -12.38
N PHE A 23 13.72 1.37 -13.37
CA PHE A 23 12.30 1.62 -13.49
C PHE A 23 11.58 0.37 -14.00
N SER A 24 10.43 0.02 -13.42
CA SER A 24 9.79 -1.26 -13.70
C SER A 24 8.57 -1.19 -14.63
N TRP A 25 8.35 -0.05 -15.31
CA TRP A 25 7.18 0.19 -16.14
C TRP A 25 7.56 0.41 -17.60
N ALA A 26 6.78 -0.18 -18.51
CA ALA A 26 6.74 0.19 -19.92
C ALA A 26 5.33 0.67 -20.27
N PHE A 27 5.25 1.88 -20.81
CA PHE A 27 3.99 2.52 -21.20
C PHE A 27 3.53 2.08 -22.58
N ASP A 28 2.22 2.20 -22.85
CA ASP A 28 1.60 1.85 -24.13
C ASP A 28 2.27 2.53 -25.33
N ASN A 29 2.59 3.82 -25.19
CA ASN A 29 3.23 4.62 -26.22
C ASN A 29 4.72 4.28 -26.44
N GLU A 30 5.36 3.52 -25.56
CA GLU A 30 6.75 3.07 -25.66
C GLU A 30 6.88 1.73 -26.38
N ILE A 31 5.80 0.95 -26.45
CA ILE A 31 5.80 -0.36 -27.07
C ILE A 31 5.75 -0.22 -28.60
N LEU A 32 6.63 -0.95 -29.29
CA LEU A 32 6.69 -0.98 -30.75
C LEU A 32 5.84 -2.11 -31.33
N TYR A 33 6.03 -3.34 -30.86
CA TYR A 33 5.30 -4.52 -31.28
C TYR A 33 5.49 -5.68 -30.30
N PHE A 34 4.66 -6.71 -30.49
CA PHE A 34 4.79 -8.00 -29.83
C PHE A 34 5.22 -9.08 -30.82
N LYS A 35 5.95 -10.10 -30.34
CA LYS A 35 6.11 -11.38 -31.01
C LYS A 35 5.60 -12.48 -30.11
N HIS A 36 4.72 -13.31 -30.61
CA HIS A 36 4.22 -14.48 -29.89
C HIS A 36 3.90 -15.61 -30.84
N ARG A 37 3.67 -16.79 -30.30
CA ARG A 37 3.19 -17.95 -31.02
C ARG A 37 2.13 -18.68 -30.19
N PRO A 38 1.04 -19.16 -30.78
CA PRO A 38 -0.05 -19.85 -30.06
C PRO A 38 0.41 -21.16 -29.38
N ASN A 39 1.42 -21.82 -29.95
CA ASN A 39 2.04 -23.06 -29.41
C ASN A 39 3.46 -23.21 -29.96
N GLU A 40 4.22 -24.15 -29.40
CA GLU A 40 5.65 -24.38 -29.74
C GLU A 40 5.89 -24.73 -31.21
N LYS A 41 4.91 -25.32 -31.89
CA LYS A 41 5.00 -25.73 -33.31
C LYS A 41 4.61 -24.63 -34.29
N SER A 42 4.02 -23.54 -33.78
CA SER A 42 3.58 -22.41 -34.61
C SER A 42 4.72 -21.46 -34.90
N GLU A 43 4.65 -20.77 -36.05
CA GLU A 43 5.56 -19.69 -36.37
C GLU A 43 5.32 -18.48 -35.47
N TRP A 44 6.37 -17.71 -35.20
CA TRP A 44 6.29 -16.46 -34.46
C TRP A 44 5.54 -15.40 -35.26
N LYS A 45 4.41 -14.91 -34.73
CA LYS A 45 3.66 -13.81 -35.30
C LYS A 45 4.16 -12.49 -34.70
N LYS A 46 4.26 -11.47 -35.55
CA LYS A 46 4.48 -10.08 -35.13
C LYS A 46 3.16 -9.35 -35.17
N GLU A 47 2.80 -8.68 -34.07
CA GLU A 47 1.57 -7.90 -33.94
C GLU A 47 1.88 -6.53 -33.34
N ASP A 48 1.28 -5.48 -33.91
CA ASP A 48 1.33 -4.14 -33.35
C ASP A 48 0.53 -4.08 -32.04
N PHE A 49 0.83 -3.12 -31.18
CA PHE A 49 0.20 -2.97 -29.86
C PHE A 49 -1.34 -3.05 -29.92
N GLU A 50 -1.95 -2.28 -30.84
CA GLU A 50 -3.41 -2.19 -30.97
C GLU A 50 -4.07 -3.47 -31.48
N LYS A 51 -3.32 -4.29 -32.24
CA LYS A 51 -3.81 -5.56 -32.80
C LYS A 51 -3.40 -6.78 -32.00
N CYS A 52 -2.72 -6.57 -30.89
CA CYS A 52 -2.18 -7.62 -30.06
C CYS A 52 -3.27 -8.55 -29.54
N THR A 53 -3.11 -9.85 -29.77
CA THR A 53 -4.05 -10.89 -29.34
C THR A 53 -3.62 -11.59 -28.05
N ILE A 54 -2.49 -11.21 -27.46
CA ILE A 54 -2.03 -11.74 -26.17
C ILE A 54 -3.00 -11.27 -25.07
N PRO A 55 -3.55 -12.18 -24.26
CA PRO A 55 -4.47 -11.81 -23.18
C PRO A 55 -3.80 -10.91 -22.14
N ASN A 56 -4.56 -9.99 -21.53
CA ASN A 56 -4.13 -9.28 -20.34
C ASN A 56 -3.88 -10.29 -19.21
N GLY A 57 -2.92 -10.00 -18.34
CA GLY A 57 -2.43 -10.92 -17.29
C GLY A 57 -1.38 -11.93 -17.78
N SER A 58 -1.09 -11.97 -19.09
CA SER A 58 -0.05 -12.84 -19.62
C SER A 58 1.35 -12.35 -19.20
N ALA A 59 2.22 -13.30 -18.86
CA ALA A 59 3.65 -13.02 -18.74
C ALA A 59 4.26 -12.73 -20.11
N VAL A 60 5.07 -11.69 -20.19
CA VAL A 60 5.80 -11.27 -21.39
C VAL A 60 7.26 -10.97 -21.04
N GLU A 61 8.16 -11.29 -21.95
CA GLU A 61 9.55 -10.85 -21.87
C GLU A 61 9.73 -9.51 -22.60
N LEU A 62 10.31 -8.53 -21.94
CA LEU A 62 10.54 -7.19 -22.47
C LEU A 62 11.93 -7.11 -23.12
N TYR A 63 11.98 -6.50 -24.28
CA TYR A 63 13.20 -6.35 -25.08
C TYR A 63 13.37 -4.92 -25.59
N THR A 64 14.62 -4.49 -25.73
CA THR A 64 14.97 -3.28 -26.47
C THR A 64 14.59 -3.41 -27.94
N ASN A 65 14.59 -2.31 -28.69
CA ASN A 65 14.43 -2.33 -30.15
C ASN A 65 15.47 -3.23 -30.84
N ALA A 66 16.69 -3.26 -30.35
CA ALA A 66 17.79 -4.05 -30.90
C ALA A 66 17.77 -5.53 -30.48
N GLY A 67 16.82 -5.94 -29.61
CA GLY A 67 16.67 -7.32 -29.15
C GLY A 67 17.44 -7.67 -27.89
N GLY A 68 17.94 -6.68 -27.13
CA GLY A 68 18.48 -6.88 -25.80
C GLY A 68 17.37 -7.16 -24.80
N PHE A 69 17.50 -8.22 -23.98
CA PHE A 69 16.54 -8.57 -22.94
C PHE A 69 16.58 -7.55 -21.78
N LEU A 70 15.43 -7.17 -21.26
CA LEU A 70 15.26 -6.19 -20.18
C LEU A 70 14.64 -6.77 -18.91
N GLY A 71 13.81 -7.80 -19.04
CA GLY A 71 13.15 -8.43 -17.90
C GLY A 71 11.86 -9.14 -18.28
N THR A 72 11.25 -9.77 -17.30
CA THR A 72 9.94 -10.43 -17.40
C THR A 72 8.90 -9.60 -16.68
N GLY A 73 7.77 -9.36 -17.31
CA GLY A 73 6.66 -8.58 -16.77
C GLY A 73 5.29 -9.15 -17.10
N ILE A 74 4.27 -8.48 -16.63
CA ILE A 74 2.87 -8.82 -16.88
C ILE A 74 2.24 -7.76 -17.78
N LEU A 75 1.58 -8.23 -18.85
CA LEU A 75 0.91 -7.39 -19.83
C LEU A 75 -0.48 -6.99 -19.33
N ASN A 76 -0.78 -5.69 -19.41
CA ASN A 76 -2.14 -5.17 -19.27
C ASN A 76 -2.38 -4.00 -20.23
N ARG A 77 -3.11 -4.25 -21.31
CA ARG A 77 -3.42 -3.23 -22.35
C ARG A 77 -4.58 -2.30 -21.97
N ASN A 78 -5.26 -2.55 -20.83
CA ASN A 78 -6.26 -1.62 -20.29
C ASN A 78 -5.57 -0.44 -19.58
N SER A 79 -4.35 -0.64 -19.11
CA SER A 79 -3.55 0.35 -18.40
C SER A 79 -2.60 1.08 -19.36
N LYS A 80 -2.37 2.38 -19.10
CA LYS A 80 -1.28 3.11 -19.77
C LYS A 80 0.09 2.51 -19.46
N ILE A 81 0.27 1.93 -18.24
CA ILE A 81 1.46 1.15 -17.88
C ILE A 81 1.20 -0.29 -18.37
N SER A 82 1.51 -0.54 -19.62
CA SER A 82 1.08 -1.76 -20.28
C SER A 82 1.90 -2.99 -19.94
N VAL A 83 3.15 -2.82 -19.53
CA VAL A 83 3.96 -3.91 -18.97
C VAL A 83 4.59 -3.46 -17.65
N ARG A 84 4.33 -4.21 -16.57
CA ARG A 84 5.02 -4.03 -15.29
C ARG A 84 5.99 -5.17 -15.09
N LEU A 85 7.28 -4.85 -14.99
CA LEU A 85 8.33 -5.84 -14.75
C LEU A 85 8.23 -6.39 -13.33
N ILE A 86 8.29 -7.71 -13.21
CA ILE A 86 8.31 -8.43 -11.93
C ILE A 86 9.69 -9.04 -11.65
N SER A 87 10.53 -9.25 -12.69
CA SER A 87 11.88 -9.77 -12.55
C SER A 87 12.79 -9.29 -13.69
N ASN A 88 14.09 -9.27 -13.42
CA ASN A 88 15.15 -9.12 -14.42
C ASN A 88 15.60 -10.47 -15.01
N ASP A 89 15.05 -11.60 -14.56
CA ASP A 89 15.31 -12.92 -15.07
C ASP A 89 14.36 -13.27 -16.22
N HIS A 90 14.78 -14.22 -17.07
CA HIS A 90 13.91 -14.76 -18.11
C HIS A 90 12.68 -15.45 -17.53
N ALA A 91 11.59 -15.41 -18.29
CA ALA A 91 10.30 -15.94 -17.83
C ALA A 91 10.33 -17.42 -17.47
N ASP A 92 11.12 -18.24 -18.15
CA ASP A 92 11.29 -19.67 -17.83
C ASP A 92 11.94 -19.88 -16.45
N VAL A 93 12.83 -19.00 -16.01
CA VAL A 93 13.41 -19.03 -14.67
C VAL A 93 12.36 -18.65 -13.63
N VAL A 94 11.67 -17.53 -13.83
CA VAL A 94 10.62 -17.03 -12.91
C VAL A 94 9.50 -18.05 -12.74
N PHE A 95 9.00 -18.60 -13.84
CA PHE A 95 7.86 -19.53 -13.84
C PHE A 95 8.25 -21.01 -13.63
N SER A 96 9.53 -21.32 -13.45
CA SER A 96 9.96 -22.67 -13.04
C SER A 96 9.47 -23.03 -11.65
N ASP A 97 9.41 -22.05 -10.73
CA ASP A 97 8.89 -22.18 -9.36
C ASP A 97 8.30 -20.83 -8.92
N ILE A 98 7.09 -20.53 -9.38
CA ILE A 98 6.42 -19.25 -9.14
C ILE A 98 6.06 -19.03 -7.66
N GLU A 99 5.75 -20.11 -6.93
CA GLU A 99 5.45 -20.04 -5.50
C GLU A 99 6.69 -19.59 -4.72
N ASN A 100 7.84 -20.22 -4.98
CA ASN A 100 9.09 -19.83 -4.34
C ASN A 100 9.56 -18.43 -4.77
N PHE A 101 9.30 -18.03 -6.01
CA PHE A 101 9.59 -16.68 -6.48
C PHE A 101 8.86 -15.62 -5.63
N TRP A 102 7.56 -15.75 -5.42
CA TRP A 102 6.80 -14.82 -4.59
C TRP A 102 7.14 -14.93 -3.10
N LEU A 103 7.43 -16.15 -2.63
CA LEU A 103 7.89 -16.36 -1.26
C LEU A 103 9.16 -15.55 -0.98
N GLN A 104 10.16 -15.62 -1.88
CA GLN A 104 11.40 -14.88 -1.74
C GLN A 104 11.19 -13.36 -1.76
N LYS A 105 10.33 -12.85 -2.67
CA LYS A 105 9.97 -11.43 -2.74
C LYS A 105 9.39 -10.90 -1.42
N VAL A 106 8.45 -11.65 -0.83
CA VAL A 106 7.83 -11.29 0.46
C VAL A 106 8.85 -11.37 1.59
N GLU A 107 9.72 -12.39 1.58
CA GLU A 107 10.77 -12.56 2.59
C GLU A 107 11.79 -11.42 2.54
N ASP A 108 12.22 -11.00 1.35
CA ASP A 108 13.14 -9.88 1.15
C ASP A 108 12.54 -8.56 1.67
N ALA A 109 11.28 -8.28 1.33
CA ALA A 109 10.56 -7.11 1.84
C ALA A 109 10.49 -7.13 3.38
N PHE A 110 10.14 -8.27 3.97
CA PHE A 110 10.07 -8.43 5.42
C PHE A 110 11.44 -8.29 6.08
N PHE A 111 12.50 -8.84 5.49
CA PHE A 111 13.85 -8.73 6.02
C PHE A 111 14.30 -7.27 6.13
N ILE A 112 14.05 -6.46 5.09
CA ILE A 112 14.37 -5.03 5.11
C ILE A 112 13.64 -4.32 6.27
N ARG A 113 12.37 -4.64 6.53
CA ARG A 113 11.58 -4.03 7.62
C ARG A 113 12.08 -4.44 9.00
N LYS A 114 12.51 -5.68 9.18
CA LYS A 114 13.07 -6.17 10.46
C LYS A 114 14.29 -5.39 10.95
N VAL A 115 15.02 -4.73 10.06
CA VAL A 115 16.18 -3.90 10.44
C VAL A 115 15.72 -2.66 11.21
N ASN A 116 14.53 -2.12 10.90
CA ASN A 116 14.04 -0.84 11.42
C ASN A 116 12.87 -0.95 12.39
N PHE A 117 12.18 -2.10 12.40
CA PHE A 117 10.96 -2.29 13.18
C PHE A 117 11.05 -3.53 14.06
N SER A 118 10.48 -3.45 15.25
CA SER A 118 10.32 -4.56 16.18
C SER A 118 9.06 -5.37 15.84
N LYS A 119 8.89 -6.52 16.50
CA LYS A 119 7.69 -7.36 16.33
C LYS A 119 6.38 -6.71 16.80
N LYS A 120 6.47 -5.64 17.60
CA LYS A 120 5.30 -4.91 18.12
C LYS A 120 4.95 -3.67 17.30
N ASP A 121 5.80 -3.32 16.35
CA ASP A 121 5.58 -2.15 15.53
C ASP A 121 4.57 -2.43 14.41
N SER A 122 3.77 -1.42 14.08
CA SER A 122 2.98 -1.36 12.86
C SER A 122 3.76 -0.58 11.80
N TYR A 123 3.78 -1.10 10.55
CA TYR A 123 4.55 -0.51 9.45
C TYR A 123 4.06 -1.00 8.09
N ARG A 124 4.40 -0.25 7.03
CA ARG A 124 4.21 -0.72 5.66
C ARG A 124 5.19 -1.84 5.34
N LEU A 125 4.65 -3.05 5.18
CA LEU A 125 5.42 -4.24 4.87
C LEU A 125 5.86 -4.27 3.41
N ILE A 126 4.95 -3.96 2.48
CA ILE A 126 5.24 -3.93 1.04
C ILE A 126 4.74 -2.61 0.45
N PHE A 127 5.60 -1.98 -0.35
CA PHE A 127 5.32 -0.73 -1.04
C PHE A 127 5.58 -0.84 -2.55
N GLY A 128 4.81 -1.66 -3.22
CA GLY A 128 4.77 -1.76 -4.66
C GLY A 128 6.15 -1.96 -5.30
N GLU A 129 6.46 -1.12 -6.23
CA GLU A 129 7.69 -1.12 -7.01
C GLU A 129 8.95 -0.94 -6.16
N ALA A 130 8.87 -0.25 -5.03
CA ALA A 130 10.01 -0.08 -4.11
C ALA A 130 10.48 -1.41 -3.50
N ASP A 131 9.58 -2.38 -3.40
CA ASP A 131 9.86 -3.74 -2.93
C ASP A 131 9.87 -4.77 -4.07
N LEU A 132 9.90 -4.30 -5.33
CA LEU A 132 9.89 -5.12 -6.54
C LEU A 132 8.66 -6.06 -6.65
N ILE A 133 7.52 -5.62 -6.09
CA ILE A 133 6.20 -6.26 -6.19
C ILE A 133 5.19 -5.24 -6.74
N PRO A 134 5.22 -4.97 -8.06
CA PRO A 134 4.52 -3.82 -8.64
C PRO A 134 3.02 -3.80 -8.35
N GLY A 135 2.55 -2.69 -7.77
CA GLY A 135 1.14 -2.46 -7.48
C GLY A 135 0.61 -3.14 -6.22
N LEU A 136 1.44 -3.86 -5.44
CA LEU A 136 1.02 -4.40 -4.14
C LEU A 136 1.32 -3.41 -3.01
N ILE A 137 0.31 -3.10 -2.21
CA ILE A 137 0.47 -2.45 -0.92
C ILE A 137 0.10 -3.44 0.16
N CYS A 138 0.94 -3.58 1.17
CA CYS A 138 0.63 -4.38 2.35
C CYS A 138 1.08 -3.63 3.60
N ASP A 139 0.12 -3.30 4.47
CA ASP A 139 0.37 -2.70 5.77
C ASP A 139 0.16 -3.73 6.87
N LEU A 140 1.13 -3.81 7.79
CA LEU A 140 1.09 -4.68 8.95
C LEU A 140 0.74 -3.85 10.17
N PHE A 141 -0.33 -4.24 10.85
CA PHE A 141 -0.73 -3.70 12.15
C PHE A 141 -0.57 -4.76 13.21
N CYS A 142 0.18 -4.43 14.27
CA CYS A 142 0.28 -5.24 15.48
C CYS A 142 -0.53 -4.57 16.58
N ASP A 143 -1.56 -5.23 17.08
CA ASP A 143 -2.38 -4.67 18.14
C ASP A 143 -1.73 -4.83 19.53
N VAL A 144 -2.31 -4.15 20.53
CA VAL A 144 -1.83 -4.21 21.91
C VAL A 144 -2.01 -5.58 22.57
N GLU A 145 -2.78 -6.49 21.98
CA GLU A 145 -2.98 -7.87 22.39
C GLU A 145 -1.96 -8.82 21.72
N GLY A 146 -1.17 -8.30 20.76
CA GLY A 146 -0.17 -9.05 19.99
C GLY A 146 -0.73 -9.74 18.75
N LYS A 147 -1.96 -9.45 18.34
CA LYS A 147 -2.56 -9.94 17.09
C LYS A 147 -2.00 -9.18 15.90
N ILE A 148 -1.77 -9.89 14.80
CA ILE A 148 -1.22 -9.36 13.57
C ILE A 148 -2.34 -9.28 12.52
N TYR A 149 -2.60 -8.07 12.06
CA TYR A 149 -3.51 -7.76 10.97
C TYR A 149 -2.71 -7.32 9.76
N LEU A 150 -3.01 -7.88 8.59
CA LEU A 150 -2.53 -7.34 7.33
C LEU A 150 -3.68 -6.65 6.61
N VAL A 151 -3.42 -5.45 6.10
CA VAL A 151 -4.31 -4.78 5.14
C VAL A 151 -3.60 -4.77 3.80
N VAL A 152 -4.18 -5.47 2.79
CA VAL A 152 -3.58 -5.65 1.47
C VAL A 152 -4.37 -4.93 0.39
N GLN A 153 -3.67 -4.41 -0.61
CA GLN A 153 -4.27 -3.80 -1.80
C GLN A 153 -3.55 -4.33 -3.05
N PHE A 154 -4.28 -5.04 -3.91
CA PHE A 154 -3.79 -5.49 -5.22
C PHE A 154 -4.21 -4.44 -6.27
N LEU A 155 -3.36 -3.46 -6.55
CA LEU A 155 -3.71 -2.27 -7.34
C LEU A 155 -3.41 -2.41 -8.83
N SER A 156 -2.72 -3.47 -9.26
CA SER A 156 -2.37 -3.68 -10.66
C SER A 156 -2.58 -5.13 -11.09
N MET A 157 -2.74 -5.36 -12.38
CA MET A 157 -2.81 -6.69 -12.98
C MET A 157 -1.61 -7.55 -12.61
N SER A 158 -0.41 -6.95 -12.49
CA SER A 158 0.84 -7.68 -12.23
C SER A 158 0.90 -8.35 -10.85
N CYS A 159 0.20 -7.83 -9.85
CA CYS A 159 0.09 -8.51 -8.55
C CYS A 159 -1.25 -9.27 -8.41
N ASP A 160 -2.30 -8.83 -9.09
CA ASP A 160 -3.62 -9.47 -9.01
C ASP A 160 -3.62 -10.90 -9.58
N VAL A 161 -2.93 -11.13 -10.69
CA VAL A 161 -2.82 -12.48 -11.29
C VAL A 161 -2.04 -13.48 -10.43
N PHE A 162 -1.27 -13.02 -9.44
CA PHE A 162 -0.53 -13.85 -8.49
C PHE A 162 -1.04 -13.67 -7.07
N ARG A 163 -2.31 -13.25 -6.94
CA ARG A 163 -2.93 -12.98 -5.64
C ARG A 163 -2.79 -14.16 -4.67
N THR A 164 -3.05 -15.35 -5.15
CA THR A 164 -2.99 -16.59 -4.35
C THR A 164 -1.57 -16.90 -3.89
N GLU A 165 -0.58 -16.84 -4.77
CA GLU A 165 0.82 -17.10 -4.45
C GLU A 165 1.39 -16.07 -3.46
N ILE A 166 1.03 -14.79 -3.65
CA ILE A 166 1.43 -13.69 -2.76
C ILE A 166 0.79 -13.84 -1.37
N LEU A 167 -0.50 -14.16 -1.28
CA LEU A 167 -1.18 -14.39 -0.01
C LEU A 167 -0.63 -15.61 0.72
N ASN A 168 -0.34 -16.70 0.02
CA ASN A 168 0.34 -17.87 0.58
C ASN A 168 1.73 -17.52 1.14
N ALA A 169 2.49 -16.68 0.42
CA ALA A 169 3.78 -16.19 0.90
C ALA A 169 3.63 -15.34 2.18
N LEU A 170 2.65 -14.42 2.22
CA LEU A 170 2.35 -13.62 3.41
C LEU A 170 1.96 -14.49 4.60
N LEU A 171 1.09 -15.49 4.42
CA LEU A 171 0.72 -16.43 5.47
C LEU A 171 1.93 -17.20 6.00
N LYS A 172 2.80 -17.68 5.13
CA LYS A 172 3.99 -18.47 5.50
C LYS A 172 5.04 -17.67 6.25
N ILE A 173 5.32 -16.44 5.80
CA ILE A 173 6.39 -15.57 6.35
C ILE A 173 5.93 -14.78 7.56
N ILE A 174 4.76 -14.14 7.48
CA ILE A 174 4.28 -13.20 8.50
C ILE A 174 3.45 -13.91 9.56
N LYS A 175 2.66 -14.92 9.16
CA LYS A 175 1.70 -15.64 10.00
C LYS A 175 0.69 -14.68 10.66
N PRO A 176 -0.04 -13.89 9.86
CA PRO A 176 -1.04 -12.98 10.40
C PRO A 176 -2.21 -13.75 11.02
N ASP A 177 -2.86 -13.13 12.00
CA ASP A 177 -4.12 -13.63 12.55
C ASP A 177 -5.29 -13.32 11.58
N PHE A 178 -5.22 -12.17 10.88
CA PHE A 178 -6.27 -11.69 9.99
C PHE A 178 -5.68 -10.97 8.77
N ILE A 179 -6.36 -11.08 7.63
CA ILE A 179 -6.05 -10.31 6.42
C ILE A 179 -7.32 -9.61 5.94
N PHE A 180 -7.27 -8.31 5.77
CA PHE A 180 -8.32 -7.51 5.15
C PHE A 180 -7.85 -7.00 3.79
N GLU A 181 -8.59 -7.28 2.72
CA GLU A 181 -8.32 -6.73 1.40
C GLU A 181 -9.06 -5.43 1.21
N ARG A 182 -8.34 -4.39 0.73
CA ARG A 182 -8.86 -3.07 0.35
C ARG A 182 -8.52 -2.74 -1.09
N SER A 183 -8.83 -3.66 -1.98
CA SER A 183 -8.67 -3.51 -3.42
C SER A 183 -9.89 -2.80 -4.05
N ASP A 184 -10.48 -1.84 -3.34
CA ASP A 184 -11.66 -1.03 -3.71
C ASP A 184 -11.28 0.35 -4.27
N ASN A 185 -10.02 0.55 -4.62
CA ASN A 185 -9.51 1.80 -5.16
C ASN A 185 -9.80 1.94 -6.66
N SER A 186 -10.19 3.15 -7.10
CA SER A 186 -10.49 3.48 -8.50
C SER A 186 -9.33 3.24 -9.48
N VAL A 187 -8.10 3.08 -9.00
CA VAL A 187 -6.95 2.67 -9.83
C VAL A 187 -7.20 1.30 -10.46
N ARG A 188 -7.89 0.38 -9.78
CA ARG A 188 -8.22 -0.95 -10.30
C ARG A 188 -9.13 -0.91 -11.52
N GLU A 189 -10.08 0.04 -11.55
CA GLU A 189 -10.95 0.23 -12.72
C GLU A 189 -10.14 0.58 -13.97
N LYS A 190 -9.07 1.40 -13.82
CA LYS A 190 -8.14 1.73 -14.91
C LYS A 190 -7.28 0.53 -15.35
N GLU A 191 -7.07 -0.41 -14.45
CA GLU A 191 -6.40 -1.68 -14.74
C GLU A 191 -7.38 -2.73 -15.35
N GLY A 192 -8.69 -2.44 -15.39
CA GLY A 192 -9.73 -3.38 -15.83
C GLY A 192 -10.00 -4.50 -14.83
N LEU A 193 -9.75 -4.25 -13.54
CA LEU A 193 -9.91 -5.19 -12.44
C LEU A 193 -11.17 -4.88 -11.63
N PRO A 194 -11.86 -5.90 -11.09
CA PRO A 194 -13.01 -5.68 -10.20
C PRO A 194 -12.56 -5.05 -8.87
N LEU A 195 -13.45 -4.28 -8.25
CA LEU A 195 -13.25 -3.79 -6.90
C LEU A 195 -13.52 -4.92 -5.89
N VAL A 196 -12.63 -5.06 -4.89
CA VAL A 196 -12.72 -6.08 -3.84
C VAL A 196 -12.41 -5.44 -2.50
N ALA A 197 -13.27 -5.66 -1.49
CA ALA A 197 -13.02 -5.28 -0.10
C ALA A 197 -13.64 -6.31 0.84
N GLY A 198 -12.93 -6.68 1.91
CA GLY A 198 -13.43 -7.58 2.95
C GLY A 198 -12.35 -8.38 3.64
N TRP A 199 -12.74 -9.04 4.73
CA TRP A 199 -11.92 -10.02 5.42
C TRP A 199 -11.73 -11.26 4.57
N LEU A 200 -10.51 -11.79 4.50
CA LEU A 200 -10.23 -12.98 3.68
C LEU A 200 -10.39 -14.26 4.49
N ASN A 201 -11.01 -15.26 3.88
CA ASN A 201 -11.01 -16.62 4.41
C ASN A 201 -9.62 -17.24 4.20
N LEU A 202 -8.85 -17.36 5.28
CA LEU A 202 -7.46 -17.83 5.22
C LEU A 202 -7.33 -19.36 5.06
N GLU A 203 -8.43 -20.12 5.18
CA GLU A 203 -8.47 -21.58 4.94
C GLU A 203 -8.94 -21.90 3.51
N ASP A 204 -9.46 -20.93 2.77
CA ASP A 204 -9.87 -21.10 1.38
C ASP A 204 -8.63 -21.04 0.47
N SER A 205 -8.52 -21.97 -0.47
CA SER A 205 -7.42 -22.02 -1.46
C SER A 205 -7.31 -20.76 -2.32
N ASP A 206 -8.44 -20.08 -2.56
CA ASP A 206 -8.52 -18.89 -3.40
C ASP A 206 -8.61 -17.59 -2.60
N PHE A 207 -8.58 -17.70 -1.24
CA PHE A 207 -8.70 -16.56 -0.34
C PHE A 207 -9.92 -15.69 -0.65
N SER A 208 -11.08 -16.30 -0.80
CA SER A 208 -12.33 -15.56 -1.02
C SER A 208 -12.60 -14.59 0.13
N VAL A 209 -13.37 -13.54 -0.14
CA VAL A 209 -13.90 -12.68 0.92
C VAL A 209 -14.84 -13.52 1.77
N ALA A 210 -14.59 -13.52 3.08
CA ALA A 210 -15.38 -14.26 4.06
C ALA A 210 -16.84 -13.81 4.04
N SER A 211 -17.76 -14.79 4.08
CA SER A 211 -19.20 -14.53 4.19
C SER A 211 -19.60 -14.19 5.62
N GLU A 212 -20.82 -13.67 5.84
CA GLU A 212 -21.32 -13.35 7.19
C GLU A 212 -21.31 -14.56 8.13
N ASP A 213 -21.37 -15.77 7.59
CA ASP A 213 -21.32 -17.03 8.38
C ASP A 213 -19.90 -17.42 8.82
N ASP A 214 -18.89 -16.74 8.31
CA ASP A 214 -17.45 -17.03 8.52
C ASP A 214 -16.82 -16.15 9.61
N GLU A 215 -17.53 -15.88 10.71
CA GLU A 215 -17.11 -14.96 11.80
C GLU A 215 -15.67 -15.15 12.29
N LYS A 216 -15.13 -16.38 12.22
CA LYS A 216 -13.76 -16.68 12.67
C LYS A 216 -12.65 -15.95 11.89
N TYR A 217 -12.95 -15.50 10.66
CA TYR A 217 -12.01 -14.76 9.82
C TYR A 217 -12.16 -13.24 9.96
N PHE A 218 -13.23 -12.79 10.66
CA PHE A 218 -13.42 -11.38 10.93
C PHE A 218 -12.51 -10.93 12.06
N GLY A 219 -11.57 -10.07 11.73
CA GLY A 219 -10.82 -9.29 12.71
C GLY A 219 -11.66 -8.18 13.31
N LYS A 220 -11.03 -7.35 14.11
CA LYS A 220 -11.65 -6.12 14.63
C LYS A 220 -11.54 -5.03 13.56
N ASP A 221 -12.63 -4.36 13.23
CA ASP A 221 -12.62 -3.18 12.36
C ASP A 221 -11.75 -2.07 12.97
N ASN A 222 -11.88 -1.90 14.28
CA ASN A 222 -11.11 -0.95 15.08
C ASN A 222 -10.00 -1.68 15.85
N VAL A 223 -8.75 -1.37 15.50
CA VAL A 223 -7.55 -1.97 16.08
C VAL A 223 -6.81 -0.95 16.93
N ILE A 224 -6.36 -1.33 18.13
CA ILE A 224 -5.53 -0.47 18.97
C ILE A 224 -4.07 -0.87 18.78
N ILE A 225 -3.26 0.01 18.22
CA ILE A 225 -1.81 -0.17 18.09
C ILE A 225 -1.04 0.63 19.11
N GLU A 226 0.25 0.32 19.27
CA GLU A 226 1.19 1.15 20.03
C GLU A 226 2.19 1.84 19.08
N GLU A 227 2.26 3.17 19.14
CA GLU A 227 3.23 3.96 18.38
C GLU A 227 3.84 5.05 19.28
N ASN A 228 5.17 5.14 19.32
CA ASN A 228 5.90 6.16 20.09
C ASN A 228 5.55 6.20 21.59
N GLY A 229 5.10 5.07 22.17
CA GLY A 229 4.63 4.94 23.53
C GLY A 229 3.18 5.42 23.75
N LEU A 230 2.41 5.57 22.68
CA LEU A 230 1.00 5.98 22.69
C LEU A 230 0.13 4.86 22.14
N LYS A 231 -1.06 4.71 22.70
CA LYS A 231 -2.09 3.80 22.17
C LYS A 231 -2.97 4.56 21.20
N LEU A 232 -3.16 3.99 20.00
CA LEU A 232 -3.94 4.60 18.93
C LEU A 232 -5.00 3.62 18.45
N LEU A 233 -6.26 3.98 18.58
CA LEU A 233 -7.39 3.33 17.95
C LEU A 233 -7.44 3.73 16.48
N LEU A 234 -7.46 2.76 15.59
CA LEU A 234 -7.48 2.92 14.13
C LEU A 234 -8.66 2.15 13.55
N ASP A 235 -9.31 2.70 12.55
CA ASP A 235 -10.28 1.98 11.73
C ASP A 235 -9.54 1.47 10.47
N ILE A 236 -9.25 0.17 10.42
CA ILE A 236 -8.51 -0.44 9.31
C ILE A 236 -9.40 -0.88 8.16
N THR A 237 -10.71 -0.96 8.38
CA THR A 237 -11.68 -1.37 7.36
C THR A 237 -12.26 -0.19 6.60
N ASN A 238 -12.67 0.89 7.28
CA ASN A 238 -13.32 2.05 6.67
C ASN A 238 -12.45 3.31 6.66
N GLY A 239 -11.34 3.32 7.43
CA GLY A 239 -10.43 4.46 7.52
C GLY A 239 -9.77 4.81 6.19
N GLN A 240 -9.23 6.02 6.08
CA GLN A 240 -8.52 6.46 4.87
C GLN A 240 -7.30 5.58 4.56
N LYS A 241 -6.97 5.37 3.27
CA LYS A 241 -5.93 4.46 2.80
C LYS A 241 -6.16 3.05 3.35
N THR A 242 -5.23 2.56 4.15
CA THR A 242 -5.29 1.27 4.86
C THR A 242 -5.70 1.43 6.33
N GLY A 243 -6.26 2.59 6.71
CA GLY A 243 -6.73 2.92 8.07
C GLY A 243 -5.79 3.86 8.84
N TYR A 244 -4.52 3.97 8.45
CA TYR A 244 -3.55 4.84 9.12
C TYR A 244 -2.38 5.25 8.23
N PHE A 245 -1.78 6.40 8.53
CA PHE A 245 -0.61 6.93 7.82
C PHE A 245 0.68 6.49 8.50
N LEU A 246 1.08 5.23 8.27
CA LEU A 246 2.26 4.60 8.89
C LEU A 246 3.58 5.29 8.53
N ASP A 247 3.64 5.92 7.35
CA ASP A 247 4.78 6.68 6.84
C ASP A 247 5.12 7.91 7.71
N GLN A 248 4.13 8.47 8.41
CA GLN A 248 4.30 9.65 9.27
C GLN A 248 4.83 9.32 10.69
N LYS A 249 5.08 8.07 11.05
CA LYS A 249 5.51 7.64 12.39
C LYS A 249 6.71 8.45 12.91
N PHE A 250 7.73 8.59 12.08
CA PHE A 250 8.95 9.30 12.46
C PHE A 250 8.73 10.81 12.53
N ASN A 251 7.93 11.38 11.65
CA ASN A 251 7.56 12.80 11.70
C ASN A 251 6.76 13.11 12.97
N ARG A 252 5.85 12.22 13.36
CA ARG A 252 5.12 12.35 14.63
C ARG A 252 6.04 12.29 15.86
N ALA A 253 7.08 11.45 15.82
CA ALA A 253 8.08 11.42 16.88
C ALA A 253 8.93 12.72 16.91
N GLU A 254 9.27 13.24 15.74
CA GLU A 254 10.17 14.38 15.58
C GLU A 254 9.58 15.70 16.10
N ILE A 255 8.25 15.91 16.01
CA ILE A 255 7.62 17.12 16.54
C ILE A 255 7.73 17.26 18.05
N LYS A 256 7.97 16.18 18.78
CA LYS A 256 8.05 16.17 20.25
C LYS A 256 9.05 17.20 20.79
N LYS A 257 10.15 17.42 20.10
CA LYS A 257 11.21 18.38 20.51
C LYS A 257 10.74 19.84 20.56
N TYR A 258 9.63 20.16 19.85
CA TYR A 258 9.11 21.53 19.78
C TYR A 258 7.95 21.80 20.73
N CYS A 259 7.34 20.75 21.36
CA CYS A 259 6.02 20.86 21.98
C CYS A 259 6.02 21.07 23.50
N LYS A 260 7.13 20.85 24.20
CA LYS A 260 7.18 20.95 25.67
C LYS A 260 6.76 22.33 26.19
N GLY A 261 5.71 22.36 27.03
CA GLY A 261 5.14 23.58 27.60
C GLY A 261 4.42 24.50 26.61
N LYS A 262 4.18 24.04 25.38
CA LYS A 262 3.65 24.81 24.28
C LYS A 262 2.14 24.61 24.11
N LYS A 263 1.48 25.64 23.51
CA LYS A 263 0.14 25.53 22.98
C LYS A 263 0.23 25.11 21.51
N VAL A 264 -0.36 23.96 21.18
CA VAL A 264 -0.23 23.29 19.88
C VAL A 264 -1.59 23.26 19.19
N LEU A 265 -1.60 23.61 17.90
CA LEU A 265 -2.71 23.39 16.98
C LEU A 265 -2.31 22.30 15.98
N ASP A 266 -3.04 21.21 15.98
CA ASP A 266 -2.88 20.06 15.09
C ASP A 266 -4.05 20.04 14.11
N THR A 267 -3.80 20.48 12.87
CA THR A 267 -4.81 20.61 11.82
C THR A 267 -4.78 19.42 10.87
N PHE A 268 -5.95 19.07 10.30
CA PHE A 268 -6.12 17.87 9.47
C PHE A 268 -5.67 16.61 10.22
N THR A 269 -6.11 16.55 11.49
CA THR A 269 -5.49 15.67 12.52
C THR A 269 -5.74 14.19 12.30
N HIS A 270 -6.73 13.81 11.46
CA HIS A 270 -7.14 12.44 11.18
C HIS A 270 -7.42 11.66 12.50
N THR A 271 -6.52 10.82 12.98
CA THR A 271 -6.66 10.03 14.22
C THR A 271 -6.14 10.74 15.49
N GLY A 272 -5.66 11.97 15.38
CA GLY A 272 -5.09 12.72 16.51
C GLY A 272 -3.67 12.38 16.89
N ALA A 273 -2.98 11.59 16.07
CA ALA A 273 -1.69 11.02 16.42
C ALA A 273 -0.58 12.08 16.58
N PHE A 274 -0.55 13.13 15.76
CA PHE A 274 0.38 14.25 15.95
C PHE A 274 0.11 14.98 17.26
N GLY A 275 -1.15 15.33 17.53
CA GLY A 275 -1.57 16.00 18.77
C GLY A 275 -1.23 15.19 20.02
N LEU A 276 -1.36 13.86 19.98
CA LEU A 276 -0.99 12.98 21.08
C LEU A 276 0.53 12.89 21.27
N ASN A 277 1.32 12.94 20.20
CA ASN A 277 2.79 13.03 20.33
C ASN A 277 3.21 14.38 20.94
N ALA A 278 2.50 15.48 20.64
CA ALA A 278 2.70 16.76 21.31
C ALA A 278 2.35 16.68 22.82
N PHE A 279 1.23 16.02 23.18
CA PHE A 279 0.88 15.74 24.55
C PHE A 279 1.97 14.96 25.30
N ALA A 280 2.43 13.84 24.72
CA ALA A 280 3.48 12.99 25.31
C ALA A 280 4.80 13.75 25.52
N ALA A 281 5.04 14.79 24.72
CA ALA A 281 6.19 15.70 24.90
C ALA A 281 5.99 16.74 26.02
N GLY A 282 4.82 16.79 26.66
CA GLY A 282 4.49 17.74 27.72
C GLY A 282 3.98 19.08 27.19
N ALA A 283 3.23 19.10 26.09
CA ALA A 283 2.50 20.28 25.65
C ALA A 283 1.53 20.78 26.75
N LYS A 284 1.34 22.09 26.83
CA LYS A 284 0.46 22.73 27.80
C LYS A 284 -1.01 22.59 27.39
N GLU A 285 -1.28 22.73 26.10
CA GLU A 285 -2.60 22.61 25.48
C GLU A 285 -2.44 22.10 24.06
N VAL A 286 -3.32 21.18 23.62
CA VAL A 286 -3.36 20.67 22.26
C VAL A 286 -4.80 20.77 21.74
N ILE A 287 -4.96 21.31 20.56
CA ILE A 287 -6.22 21.35 19.83
C ILE A 287 -6.05 20.59 18.53
N SER A 288 -6.71 19.45 18.41
CA SER A 288 -6.72 18.62 17.21
C SER A 288 -7.99 18.86 16.42
N VAL A 289 -7.85 19.19 15.14
CA VAL A 289 -8.95 19.64 14.26
C VAL A 289 -9.04 18.78 13.03
N ASP A 290 -10.23 18.28 12.74
CA ASP A 290 -10.57 17.64 11.48
C ASP A 290 -11.98 18.05 11.03
N ILE A 291 -12.26 17.96 9.75
CA ILE A 291 -13.58 18.22 9.18
C ILE A 291 -14.51 17.00 9.32
N SER A 292 -13.96 15.80 9.37
CA SER A 292 -14.69 14.54 9.49
C SER A 292 -15.16 14.31 10.93
N GLU A 293 -16.47 14.16 11.12
CA GLU A 293 -17.05 13.80 12.43
C GLU A 293 -16.53 12.44 12.92
N ASP A 294 -16.42 11.44 12.03
CA ASP A 294 -15.93 10.10 12.35
C ASP A 294 -14.47 10.15 12.81
N ALA A 295 -13.61 10.91 12.10
CA ALA A 295 -12.24 11.12 12.52
C ALA A 295 -12.16 11.79 13.90
N VAL A 296 -12.98 12.79 14.16
CA VAL A 296 -13.01 13.49 15.46
C VAL A 296 -13.45 12.56 16.60
N GLU A 297 -14.38 11.63 16.37
CA GLU A 297 -14.74 10.63 17.38
C GLU A 297 -13.55 9.70 17.69
N ILE A 298 -12.81 9.23 16.67
CA ILE A 298 -11.58 8.47 16.86
C ILE A 298 -10.56 9.28 17.66
N VAL A 299 -10.38 10.57 17.35
CA VAL A 299 -9.49 11.47 18.13
C VAL A 299 -9.89 11.53 19.59
N LYS A 300 -11.20 11.67 19.90
CA LYS A 300 -11.70 11.69 21.28
C LYS A 300 -11.40 10.39 22.04
N GLU A 301 -11.59 9.24 21.38
CA GLU A 301 -11.26 7.95 21.99
C GLU A 301 -9.75 7.82 22.20
N ASN A 302 -8.93 8.24 21.25
CA ASN A 302 -7.48 8.24 21.37
C ASN A 302 -6.97 9.16 22.50
N ILE A 303 -7.61 10.31 22.71
CA ILE A 303 -7.35 11.20 23.83
C ILE A 303 -7.64 10.49 25.16
N LYS A 304 -8.78 9.78 25.26
CA LYS A 304 -9.15 9.00 26.46
C LYS A 304 -8.20 7.86 26.73
N LEU A 305 -7.86 7.07 25.70
CA LEU A 305 -6.93 5.94 25.80
C LEU A 305 -5.56 6.31 26.36
N ASN A 306 -5.12 7.55 26.11
CA ASN A 306 -3.83 8.07 26.56
C ASN A 306 -3.93 8.98 27.82
N ASN A 307 -5.09 9.05 28.46
CA ASN A 307 -5.33 9.92 29.61
C ASN A 307 -5.02 11.41 29.34
N ALA A 308 -5.20 11.87 28.11
CA ALA A 308 -4.85 13.21 27.64
C ALA A 308 -5.97 14.25 27.75
N THR A 309 -7.12 13.91 28.33
CA THR A 309 -8.35 14.73 28.37
C THR A 309 -8.21 16.10 29.01
N LYS A 310 -7.22 16.29 29.88
CA LYS A 310 -6.96 17.59 30.53
C LYS A 310 -6.16 18.55 29.64
N THR A 311 -5.43 18.02 28.66
CA THR A 311 -4.51 18.77 27.80
C THR A 311 -5.01 18.87 26.37
N ASN A 312 -5.62 17.80 25.86
CA ASN A 312 -6.04 17.68 24.46
C ASN A 312 -7.56 17.81 24.32
N ARG A 313 -7.97 18.52 23.27
CA ARG A 313 -9.38 18.56 22.85
C ARG A 313 -9.47 18.36 21.32
N ALA A 314 -10.51 17.67 20.89
CA ALA A 314 -10.85 17.47 19.51
C ALA A 314 -11.91 18.48 19.06
N VAL A 315 -11.79 19.01 17.86
CA VAL A 315 -12.72 19.98 17.26
C VAL A 315 -13.09 19.52 15.86
N CYS A 316 -14.38 19.35 15.60
CA CYS A 316 -14.90 19.12 14.25
C CYS A 316 -15.14 20.49 13.59
N ALA A 317 -14.32 20.83 12.59
CA ALA A 317 -14.44 22.10 11.87
C ALA A 317 -13.64 22.07 10.56
N ASP A 318 -14.08 22.88 9.59
CA ASP A 318 -13.22 23.24 8.46
C ASP A 318 -12.03 24.06 8.97
N VAL A 319 -10.81 23.58 8.67
CA VAL A 319 -9.57 24.20 9.15
C VAL A 319 -9.42 25.63 8.65
N PHE A 320 -9.78 25.91 7.39
CA PHE A 320 -9.61 27.25 6.81
C PHE A 320 -10.54 28.27 7.49
N ASP A 321 -11.75 27.89 7.80
CA ASP A 321 -12.69 28.76 8.50
C ASP A 321 -12.33 28.92 9.97
N LEU A 322 -11.85 27.85 10.60
CA LEU A 322 -11.38 27.90 11.99
C LEU A 322 -10.15 28.82 12.14
N LEU A 323 -9.20 28.78 11.20
CA LEU A 323 -8.03 29.67 11.21
C LEU A 323 -8.42 31.14 11.10
N LYS A 324 -9.38 31.50 10.21
CA LYS A 324 -9.93 32.88 10.13
C LYS A 324 -10.55 33.33 11.45
N LYS A 325 -11.30 32.41 12.10
CA LYS A 325 -11.91 32.67 13.41
C LYS A 325 -10.83 32.92 14.48
N TYR A 326 -9.80 32.07 14.56
CA TYR A 326 -8.71 32.26 15.50
C TYR A 326 -7.93 33.57 15.25
N GLU A 327 -7.72 33.94 14.00
CA GLU A 327 -7.12 35.23 13.64
C GLU A 327 -7.96 36.39 14.15
N SER A 328 -9.28 36.38 13.89
CA SER A 328 -10.21 37.44 14.35
C SER A 328 -10.28 37.56 15.89
N MET A 329 -10.07 36.45 16.61
CA MET A 329 -9.99 36.40 18.07
C MET A 329 -8.60 36.73 18.63
N ASN A 330 -7.62 37.00 17.77
CA ASN A 330 -6.20 37.15 18.13
C ASN A 330 -5.65 35.95 18.91
N GLU A 331 -6.18 34.74 18.65
CA GLU A 331 -5.73 33.51 19.28
C GLU A 331 -4.32 33.16 18.79
N LYS A 332 -3.44 32.73 19.71
CA LYS A 332 -2.03 32.45 19.40
C LYS A 332 -1.68 31.01 19.74
N PHE A 333 -0.86 30.41 18.90
CA PHE A 333 -0.30 29.09 19.08
C PHE A 333 1.21 29.17 19.00
N ASP A 334 1.90 28.36 19.80
CA ASP A 334 3.35 28.26 19.77
C ASP A 334 3.84 27.33 18.67
N VAL A 335 3.04 26.28 18.38
CA VAL A 335 3.31 25.27 17.34
C VAL A 335 2.01 25.03 16.56
N ILE A 336 2.15 25.02 15.24
CA ILE A 336 1.05 24.64 14.33
C ILE A 336 1.54 23.50 13.44
N ILE A 337 0.81 22.39 13.43
CA ILE A 337 1.04 21.23 12.58
C ILE A 337 0.08 21.34 11.41
N LEU A 338 0.63 21.29 10.20
CA LEU A 338 -0.13 21.40 8.94
C LEU A 338 0.19 20.18 8.09
N ASP A 339 -0.73 19.22 8.03
CA ASP A 339 -0.64 18.00 7.21
C ASP A 339 -1.92 17.84 6.36
N PRO A 340 -2.18 18.78 5.43
CA PRO A 340 -3.40 18.76 4.62
C PRO A 340 -3.39 17.60 3.62
N PRO A 341 -4.58 17.14 3.18
CA PRO A 341 -4.69 16.21 2.06
C PRO A 341 -4.14 16.87 0.78
N ALA A 342 -3.70 16.05 -0.17
CA ALA A 342 -3.34 16.53 -1.50
C ALA A 342 -4.58 17.07 -2.22
N PHE A 343 -4.49 18.26 -2.78
CA PHE A 343 -5.54 18.93 -3.53
C PHE A 343 -5.40 18.64 -5.03
#